data_5059f748c6983c8dacd98462f58e6f0a
#
_entry.id   5059f748c6983c8dacd98462f58e6f0a
#
_cell.length_a   1.000
_cell.length_b   1.000
_cell.length_c   1.000
_cell.angle_alpha   90.00
_cell.angle_beta   90.00
_cell.angle_gamma   90.00
#
_symmetry.space_group_name_H-M   'P 1'
#
loop_
_entity.id
_entity.type
_entity.pdbx_description
1 polymer ?
#
loop_
_entity_poly.entity_id
_entity_poly.type
_entity_poly.pdbx_seq_one_letter_code
_entity_poly.pdbx_strand_id
1 'polypeptide(L)'
;AESEKRIHVLSGLDQGTIEKNIITKELGILDDFGGLVEYWPSGRGDDRMAHLILHTTDEDKKIYVLGYADKARWKKALGGQYGCLYIDEINIADMDFVREASMRCDYLLATLNPDDPGLPVYEEYINHSRPMPEWENDTPREILELLNREPKQGWVHWFFSFEHNAG
;
A
#
# COMPACT_ATOMS: atom_id res chain seq x y z
N ALA A 1 0.79 -14.54 4.10
CA ALA A 1 -0.51 -15.20 4.24
C ALA A 1 -1.43 -14.71 3.14
N GLU A 2 -2.08 -15.61 2.43
CA GLU A 2 -3.00 -15.25 1.37
C GLU A 2 -4.35 -14.85 1.98
N SER A 3 -4.85 -13.66 1.62
CA SER A 3 -6.19 -13.28 2.03
C SER A 3 -7.23 -14.04 1.20
N GLU A 4 -8.23 -14.60 1.87
CA GLU A 4 -9.37 -15.24 1.22
C GLU A 4 -10.33 -14.23 0.56
N LYS A 5 -10.16 -12.93 0.84
CA LYS A 5 -11.02 -11.89 0.28
C LYS A 5 -10.72 -11.65 -1.20
N ARG A 6 -11.77 -11.36 -1.96
CA ARG A 6 -11.70 -11.10 -3.40
C ARG A 6 -11.33 -9.68 -3.75
N ILE A 7 -11.53 -8.74 -2.83
CA ILE A 7 -11.35 -7.31 -3.07
C ILE A 7 -10.13 -6.82 -2.30
N HIS A 8 -9.27 -6.10 -3.00
CA HIS A 8 -8.07 -5.47 -2.48
C HIS A 8 -8.02 -4.00 -2.92
N VAL A 9 -7.13 -3.22 -2.34
CA VAL A 9 -6.95 -1.80 -2.66
C VAL A 9 -5.49 -1.49 -2.89
N LEU A 10 -5.22 -0.82 -4.00
CA LEU A 10 -3.95 -0.19 -4.34
C LEU A 10 -4.16 1.32 -4.30
N SER A 11 -3.46 2.01 -3.42
CA SER A 11 -3.65 3.45 -3.20
C SER A 11 -2.36 4.24 -3.34
N GLY A 12 -2.50 5.49 -3.70
CA GLY A 12 -1.44 6.49 -3.85
C GLY A 12 -2.07 7.87 -3.91
N LEU A 13 -1.30 8.91 -4.29
CA LEU A 13 -1.76 10.30 -4.33
C LEU A 13 -3.06 10.43 -5.17
N ASP A 14 -2.98 9.99 -6.43
CA ASP A 14 -4.09 9.97 -7.36
C ASP A 14 -3.94 8.80 -8.35
N GLN A 15 -4.98 8.53 -9.14
CA GLN A 15 -4.96 7.43 -10.11
C GLN A 15 -3.81 7.55 -11.11
N GLY A 16 -3.55 8.75 -11.63
CA GLY A 16 -2.50 8.98 -12.64
C GLY A 16 -1.09 8.71 -12.08
N THR A 17 -0.85 9.09 -10.82
CA THR A 17 0.41 8.80 -10.13
C THR A 17 0.58 7.29 -9.92
N ILE A 18 -0.46 6.60 -9.49
CA ILE A 18 -0.44 5.13 -9.33
C ILE A 18 -0.18 4.44 -10.68
N GLU A 19 -0.87 4.86 -11.72
CA GLU A 19 -0.65 4.34 -13.08
C GLU A 19 0.81 4.47 -13.49
N LYS A 20 1.35 5.69 -13.40
CA LYS A 20 2.71 6.00 -13.82
C LYS A 20 3.78 5.28 -12.99
N ASN A 21 3.61 5.19 -11.69
CA ASN A 21 4.67 4.72 -10.78
C ASN A 21 4.62 3.22 -10.52
N ILE A 22 3.44 2.60 -10.66
CA ILE A 22 3.24 1.22 -10.20
C ILE A 22 2.66 0.33 -11.30
N ILE A 23 1.65 0.79 -12.05
CA ILE A 23 0.89 -0.08 -12.95
C ILE A 23 1.56 -0.20 -14.32
N THR A 24 1.82 0.93 -14.99
CA THR A 24 2.22 0.98 -16.41
C THR A 24 3.69 1.29 -16.64
N LYS A 25 4.48 1.51 -15.58
CA LYS A 25 5.92 1.76 -15.71
C LYS A 25 6.66 0.51 -16.20
N GLU A 26 7.87 0.68 -16.71
CA GLU A 26 8.82 -0.41 -16.92
C GLU A 26 9.07 -1.15 -15.59
N LEU A 27 9.00 -2.48 -15.61
CA LEU A 27 9.00 -3.35 -14.42
C LEU A 27 7.82 -3.03 -13.44
N GLY A 28 6.74 -2.50 -13.96
CA GLY A 28 5.50 -2.31 -13.19
C GLY A 28 4.60 -3.55 -13.24
N ILE A 29 3.42 -3.44 -12.63
CA ILE A 29 2.49 -4.58 -12.49
C ILE A 29 2.14 -5.21 -13.85
N LEU A 30 1.86 -4.39 -14.87
CA LEU A 30 1.48 -4.93 -16.19
C LEU A 30 2.66 -5.54 -16.95
N ASP A 31 3.86 -5.09 -16.69
CA ASP A 31 5.09 -5.62 -17.30
C ASP A 31 5.48 -6.94 -16.65
N ASP A 32 5.55 -6.98 -15.32
CA ASP A 32 5.98 -8.15 -14.56
C ASP A 32 4.94 -9.28 -14.54
N PHE A 33 3.65 -8.94 -14.52
CA PHE A 33 2.55 -9.89 -14.40
C PHE A 33 1.64 -9.92 -15.63
N GLY A 34 2.17 -9.52 -16.80
CA GLY A 34 1.45 -9.55 -18.07
C GLY A 34 0.85 -10.92 -18.34
N GLY A 35 -0.44 -10.95 -18.73
CA GLY A 35 -1.21 -12.18 -18.93
C GLY A 35 -1.90 -12.73 -17.66
N LEU A 36 -1.48 -12.32 -16.47
CA LEU A 36 -2.17 -12.63 -15.21
C LEU A 36 -3.01 -11.46 -14.70
N VAL A 37 -2.71 -10.25 -15.14
CA VAL A 37 -3.36 -9.03 -14.68
C VAL A 37 -3.92 -8.23 -15.85
N GLU A 38 -5.16 -7.80 -15.73
CA GLU A 38 -5.81 -6.84 -16.63
C GLU A 38 -6.04 -5.52 -15.88
N TYR A 39 -5.82 -4.38 -16.55
CA TYR A 39 -6.10 -3.07 -15.98
C TYR A 39 -7.25 -2.36 -16.69
N TRP A 40 -8.20 -1.86 -15.91
CA TRP A 40 -9.40 -1.16 -16.35
C TRP A 40 -9.42 0.26 -15.76
N PRO A 41 -8.80 1.27 -16.41
CA PRO A 41 -8.63 2.62 -15.85
C PRO A 41 -9.95 3.38 -15.64
N SER A 42 -10.99 3.02 -16.40
CA SER A 42 -12.32 3.64 -16.30
C SER A 42 -13.39 2.69 -15.74
N GLY A 43 -12.92 1.56 -15.17
CA GLY A 43 -13.82 0.50 -14.73
C GLY A 43 -14.34 -0.36 -15.89
N ARG A 44 -15.17 -1.35 -15.57
CA ARG A 44 -15.75 -2.29 -16.52
C ARG A 44 -17.22 -2.53 -16.19
N GLY A 45 -18.08 -2.50 -17.20
CA GLY A 45 -19.51 -2.73 -17.02
C GLY A 45 -20.16 -1.67 -16.14
N ASP A 46 -20.84 -2.09 -15.10
CA ASP A 46 -21.48 -1.20 -14.12
C ASP A 46 -20.53 -0.64 -13.07
N ASP A 47 -19.36 -1.28 -12.89
CA ASP A 47 -18.31 -0.81 -12.00
C ASP A 47 -17.45 0.24 -12.74
N ARG A 48 -17.66 1.51 -12.42
CA ARG A 48 -16.98 2.66 -13.04
C ARG A 48 -15.69 3.07 -12.31
N MET A 49 -15.24 2.27 -11.35
CA MET A 49 -14.03 2.55 -10.61
C MET A 49 -12.82 1.89 -11.28
N ALA A 50 -11.70 2.62 -11.36
CA ALA A 50 -10.44 2.05 -11.83
C ALA A 50 -10.06 0.83 -11.00
N HIS A 51 -9.73 -0.27 -11.66
CA HIS A 51 -9.34 -1.51 -11.00
C HIS A 51 -8.47 -2.41 -11.86
N LEU A 52 -7.72 -3.27 -11.20
CA LEU A 52 -7.04 -4.41 -11.81
C LEU A 52 -7.85 -5.68 -11.53
N ILE A 53 -7.80 -6.62 -12.46
CA ILE A 53 -8.26 -8.00 -12.24
C ILE A 53 -7.03 -8.89 -12.25
N LEU A 54 -6.79 -9.59 -11.17
CA LEU A 54 -5.77 -10.61 -11.06
C LEU A 54 -6.43 -11.98 -11.26
N HIS A 55 -6.05 -12.67 -12.32
CA HIS A 55 -6.48 -14.02 -12.61
C HIS A 55 -5.70 -15.02 -11.76
N THR A 56 -6.38 -15.77 -10.93
CA THR A 56 -5.76 -16.84 -10.13
C THR A 56 -6.39 -18.20 -10.49
N THR A 57 -5.79 -19.28 -10.01
CA THR A 57 -6.30 -20.64 -10.26
C THR A 57 -7.69 -20.89 -9.68
N ASP A 58 -8.01 -20.24 -8.58
CA ASP A 58 -9.25 -20.49 -7.83
C ASP A 58 -10.35 -19.49 -8.23
N GLU A 59 -10.02 -18.21 -8.21
CA GLU A 59 -10.96 -17.13 -8.52
C GLU A 59 -10.24 -15.83 -8.88
N ASP A 60 -10.89 -15.00 -9.70
CA ASP A 60 -10.37 -13.66 -9.98
C ASP A 60 -10.44 -12.76 -8.76
N LYS A 61 -9.37 -12.01 -8.53
CA LYS A 61 -9.31 -10.99 -7.49
C LYS A 61 -9.35 -9.60 -8.12
N LYS A 62 -10.14 -8.73 -7.52
CA LYS A 62 -10.26 -7.32 -7.94
C LYS A 62 -9.44 -6.43 -7.02
N ILE A 63 -8.63 -5.55 -7.61
CA ILE A 63 -7.80 -4.60 -6.89
C ILE A 63 -8.22 -3.19 -7.32
N TYR A 64 -8.96 -2.48 -6.47
CA TYR A 64 -9.33 -1.10 -6.75
C TYR A 64 -8.13 -0.17 -6.70
N VAL A 65 -8.08 0.77 -7.66
CA VAL A 65 -7.06 1.81 -7.75
C VAL A 65 -7.66 3.11 -7.22
N LEU A 66 -7.19 3.57 -6.03
CA LEU A 66 -7.79 4.67 -5.30
C LEU A 66 -6.76 5.75 -4.95
N GLY A 67 -6.97 6.97 -5.45
CA GLY A 67 -6.23 8.13 -4.98
C GLY A 67 -6.74 8.62 -3.62
N TYR A 68 -5.84 8.76 -2.62
CA TYR A 68 -6.25 9.31 -1.31
C TYR A 68 -6.54 10.81 -1.35
N ALA A 69 -6.12 11.53 -2.39
CA ALA A 69 -6.51 12.93 -2.61
C ALA A 69 -7.99 13.08 -3.01
N ASP A 70 -8.63 12.07 -3.56
CA ASP A 70 -10.05 12.10 -3.97
C ASP A 70 -10.97 11.55 -2.86
N LYS A 71 -11.26 12.40 -1.89
CA LYS A 71 -12.07 12.04 -0.71
C LYS A 71 -13.47 11.52 -1.04
N ALA A 72 -14.10 12.03 -2.10
CA ALA A 72 -15.44 11.61 -2.49
C ALA A 72 -15.42 10.18 -3.06
N ARG A 73 -14.40 9.86 -3.85
CA ARG A 73 -14.26 8.55 -4.50
C ARG A 73 -13.89 7.46 -3.49
N TRP A 74 -12.88 7.71 -2.63
CA TRP A 74 -12.47 6.67 -1.70
C TRP A 74 -13.52 6.39 -0.62
N LYS A 75 -14.27 7.39 -0.15
CA LYS A 75 -15.40 7.17 0.78
C LYS A 75 -16.47 6.28 0.18
N LYS A 76 -16.75 6.41 -1.13
CA LYS A 76 -17.67 5.53 -1.84
C LYS A 76 -17.14 4.11 -1.98
N ALA A 77 -15.85 3.97 -2.23
CA ALA A 77 -15.18 2.69 -2.43
C ALA A 77 -15.00 1.89 -1.14
N LEU A 78 -14.71 2.55 -0.01
CA LEU A 78 -14.41 1.92 1.27
C LEU A 78 -15.68 1.42 2.02
N GLY A 79 -16.76 1.11 1.30
CA GLY A 79 -18.00 0.58 1.90
C GLY A 79 -17.92 -0.87 2.39
N GLY A 80 -16.80 -1.58 2.17
CA GLY A 80 -16.61 -3.01 2.43
C GLY A 80 -15.38 -3.35 3.26
N GLN A 81 -15.12 -4.65 3.35
CA GLN A 81 -13.91 -5.24 3.93
C GLN A 81 -12.99 -5.69 2.81
N TYR A 82 -11.69 -5.46 2.96
CA TYR A 82 -10.66 -5.76 1.96
C TYR A 82 -9.67 -6.79 2.49
N GLY A 83 -9.01 -7.50 1.58
CA GLY A 83 -7.92 -8.39 1.94
C GLY A 83 -6.64 -7.60 2.20
N CYS A 84 -6.06 -7.03 1.15
CA CYS A 84 -4.84 -6.24 1.24
C CYS A 84 -5.12 -4.78 0.86
N LEU A 85 -4.53 -3.87 1.61
CA LEU A 85 -4.42 -2.46 1.30
C LEU A 85 -2.93 -2.13 1.09
N TYR A 86 -2.57 -1.68 -0.10
CA TYR A 86 -1.27 -1.07 -0.35
C TYR A 86 -1.42 0.45 -0.44
N ILE A 87 -0.54 1.19 0.25
CA ILE A 87 -0.49 2.66 0.19
C ILE A 87 0.91 3.10 -0.22
N ASP A 88 1.00 3.72 -1.40
CA ASP A 88 2.23 4.34 -1.86
C ASP A 88 2.41 5.72 -1.22
N GLU A 89 3.64 6.01 -0.76
CA GLU A 89 3.99 7.27 -0.11
C GLU A 89 3.05 7.64 1.05
N ILE A 90 2.86 6.73 2.01
CA ILE A 90 1.93 6.93 3.13
C ILE A 90 2.25 8.18 3.98
N ASN A 91 3.50 8.68 3.93
CA ASN A 91 3.93 9.89 4.63
C ASN A 91 3.18 11.16 4.17
N ILE A 92 2.72 11.21 2.91
CA ILE A 92 1.95 12.34 2.37
C ILE A 92 0.44 12.04 2.27
N ALA A 93 0.00 10.86 2.69
CA ALA A 93 -1.40 10.46 2.58
C ALA A 93 -2.31 11.24 3.53
N ASP A 94 -3.57 11.45 3.10
CA ASP A 94 -4.63 11.93 4.00
C ASP A 94 -4.84 10.94 5.14
N MET A 95 -4.60 11.35 6.39
CA MET A 95 -4.66 10.48 7.56
C MET A 95 -6.08 9.99 7.87
N ASP A 96 -7.13 10.71 7.46
CA ASP A 96 -8.49 10.20 7.57
C ASP A 96 -8.70 8.99 6.65
N PHE A 97 -8.12 9.05 5.44
CA PHE A 97 -8.08 7.90 4.53
C PHE A 97 -7.33 6.72 5.15
N VAL A 98 -6.09 6.95 5.63
CA VAL A 98 -5.25 5.90 6.20
C VAL A 98 -5.95 5.18 7.36
N ARG A 99 -6.50 5.94 8.30
CA ARG A 99 -7.22 5.39 9.47
C ARG A 99 -8.45 4.59 9.07
N GLU A 100 -9.27 5.13 8.17
CA GLU A 100 -10.50 4.46 7.75
C GLU A 100 -10.21 3.20 6.91
N ALA A 101 -9.26 3.28 5.99
CA ALA A 101 -8.92 2.17 5.10
C ALA A 101 -8.21 1.03 5.86
N SER A 102 -7.26 1.35 6.76
CA SER A 102 -6.51 0.36 7.52
C SER A 102 -7.38 -0.49 8.45
N MET A 103 -8.46 0.08 9.01
CA MET A 103 -9.41 -0.67 9.84
C MET A 103 -10.27 -1.68 9.06
N ARG A 104 -10.25 -1.62 7.72
CA ARG A 104 -11.10 -2.44 6.84
C ARG A 104 -10.35 -3.50 6.07
N CYS A 105 -9.05 -3.62 6.28
CA CYS A 105 -8.21 -4.59 5.60
C CYS A 105 -7.62 -5.62 6.56
N ASP A 106 -7.31 -6.82 6.04
CA ASP A 106 -6.62 -7.85 6.80
C ASP A 106 -5.13 -7.54 6.89
N TYR A 107 -4.55 -6.95 5.82
CA TYR A 107 -3.14 -6.63 5.69
C TYR A 107 -2.97 -5.21 5.16
N LEU A 108 -2.10 -4.45 5.81
CA LEU A 108 -1.62 -3.15 5.31
C LEU A 108 -0.14 -3.30 4.90
N LEU A 109 0.16 -2.90 3.68
CA LEU A 109 1.52 -2.71 3.18
C LEU A 109 1.65 -1.26 2.71
N ALA A 110 2.72 -0.59 3.09
CA ALA A 110 2.94 0.79 2.67
C ALA A 110 4.41 1.05 2.37
N THR A 111 4.64 2.01 1.48
CA THR A 111 5.96 2.60 1.23
C THR A 111 5.99 4.04 1.73
N LEU A 112 7.15 4.50 2.14
CA LEU A 112 7.39 5.90 2.45
C LEU A 112 8.85 6.26 2.23
N ASN A 113 9.08 7.51 1.93
CA ASN A 113 10.41 8.11 2.06
C ASN A 113 10.58 8.70 3.47
N PRO A 114 11.79 8.72 4.04
CA PRO A 114 12.06 9.44 5.28
C PRO A 114 11.58 10.89 5.18
N ASP A 115 10.79 11.31 6.17
CA ASP A 115 10.16 12.63 6.20
C ASP A 115 10.15 13.16 7.64
N ASP A 116 9.44 14.24 7.93
CA ASP A 116 9.32 14.81 9.27
C ASP A 116 8.78 13.76 10.25
N PRO A 117 9.56 13.36 11.27
CA PRO A 117 9.15 12.37 12.27
C PRO A 117 7.94 12.83 13.12
N GLY A 118 7.58 14.11 13.07
CA GLY A 118 6.37 14.65 13.71
C GLY A 118 5.08 14.41 12.95
N LEU A 119 5.11 13.83 11.75
CA LEU A 119 3.90 13.49 11.01
C LEU A 119 3.08 12.42 11.75
N PRO A 120 1.73 12.52 11.74
CA PRO A 120 0.86 11.56 12.43
C PRO A 120 1.08 10.10 12.04
N VAL A 121 1.50 9.82 10.80
CA VAL A 121 1.77 8.46 10.34
C VAL A 121 2.90 7.79 11.12
N TYR A 122 3.93 8.56 11.51
CA TYR A 122 5.01 8.01 12.35
C TYR A 122 4.49 7.65 13.73
N GLU A 123 3.75 8.55 14.36
CA GLU A 123 3.21 8.36 15.70
C GLU A 123 2.20 7.20 15.78
N GLU A 124 1.32 7.07 14.78
CA GLU A 124 0.23 6.11 14.81
C GLU A 124 0.62 4.72 14.24
N TYR A 125 1.60 4.68 13.34
CA TYR A 125 1.99 3.45 12.63
C TYR A 125 3.48 3.12 12.76
N ILE A 126 4.38 3.97 12.26
CA ILE A 126 5.79 3.60 12.10
C ILE A 126 6.46 3.33 13.46
N ASN A 127 6.24 4.20 14.45
CA ASN A 127 6.85 4.07 15.77
C ASN A 127 6.42 2.81 16.54
N HIS A 128 5.35 2.15 16.10
CA HIS A 128 4.89 0.86 16.61
C HIS A 128 5.44 -0.35 15.84
N SER A 129 6.12 -0.14 14.72
CA SER A 129 6.75 -1.21 13.94
C SER A 129 8.16 -1.54 14.45
N ARG A 130 8.67 -2.70 14.07
CA ARG A 130 10.07 -3.10 14.30
C ARG A 130 10.62 -3.74 13.03
N PRO A 131 11.94 -3.62 12.77
CA PRO A 131 12.55 -4.38 11.69
C PRO A 131 12.38 -5.87 11.94
N MET A 132 12.29 -6.65 10.88
CA MET A 132 12.40 -8.10 11.01
C MET A 132 13.83 -8.44 11.47
N PRO A 133 14.00 -9.47 12.31
CA PRO A 133 15.30 -9.79 12.92
C PRO A 133 16.44 -9.93 11.92
N GLU A 134 16.17 -10.53 10.77
CA GLU A 134 17.15 -10.71 9.69
C GLU A 134 17.55 -9.41 8.97
N TRP A 135 16.77 -8.34 9.12
CA TRP A 135 16.97 -7.01 8.52
C TRP A 135 17.28 -5.91 9.52
N GLU A 136 17.44 -6.25 10.80
CA GLU A 136 17.68 -5.25 11.86
C GLU A 136 18.99 -4.48 11.63
N ASN A 137 20.03 -5.16 11.13
CA ASN A 137 21.32 -4.54 10.84
C ASN A 137 21.29 -3.56 9.67
N ASP A 138 20.31 -3.67 8.78
CA ASP A 138 20.14 -2.78 7.64
C ASP A 138 19.39 -1.49 8.00
N THR A 139 18.74 -1.48 9.17
CA THR A 139 18.05 -0.28 9.68
C THR A 139 19.04 0.63 10.40
N PRO A 140 19.22 1.90 9.98
CA PRO A 140 20.09 2.84 10.66
C PRO A 140 19.71 2.98 12.13
N ARG A 141 20.74 3.12 12.99
CA ARG A 141 20.55 3.23 14.43
C ARG A 141 19.68 4.43 14.82
N GLU A 142 19.83 5.53 14.11
CA GLU A 142 19.05 6.76 14.29
C GLU A 142 17.55 6.49 14.07
N ILE A 143 17.18 5.62 13.13
CA ILE A 143 15.80 5.20 12.92
C ILE A 143 15.32 4.33 14.07
N LEU A 144 16.13 3.36 14.51
CA LEU A 144 15.78 2.48 15.64
C LEU A 144 15.53 3.28 16.92
N GLU A 145 16.31 4.33 17.17
CA GLU A 145 16.16 5.21 18.32
C GLU A 145 14.87 6.05 18.30
N LEU A 146 14.30 6.29 17.13
CA LEU A 146 13.02 7.00 16.96
C LEU A 146 11.80 6.10 17.20
N LEU A 147 11.95 4.78 17.20
CA LEU A 147 10.87 3.82 17.40
C LEU A 147 10.51 3.70 18.90
N ASN A 148 9.90 4.76 19.44
CA ASN A 148 9.70 4.96 20.87
C ASN A 148 8.34 4.47 21.41
N ARG A 149 7.50 3.86 20.57
CA ARG A 149 6.20 3.34 21.00
C ARG A 149 6.25 1.85 21.23
N GLU A 150 5.34 1.36 22.06
CA GLU A 150 5.16 -0.07 22.32
C GLU A 150 4.94 -0.80 21.00
N PRO A 151 5.75 -1.83 20.67
CA PRO A 151 5.64 -2.55 19.43
C PRO A 151 4.32 -3.32 19.34
N LYS A 152 3.68 -3.25 18.19
CA LYS A 152 2.47 -4.03 17.90
C LYS A 152 2.85 -5.32 17.17
N GLN A 153 2.26 -6.42 17.61
CA GLN A 153 2.50 -7.73 17.01
C GLN A 153 2.18 -7.73 15.50
N GLY A 154 3.11 -8.20 14.68
CA GLY A 154 2.96 -8.27 13.24
C GLY A 154 3.19 -6.95 12.49
N TRP A 155 3.55 -5.89 13.20
CA TRP A 155 3.92 -4.62 12.58
C TRP A 155 5.41 -4.57 12.35
N VAL A 156 5.82 -4.79 11.10
CA VAL A 156 7.22 -4.88 10.69
C VAL A 156 7.54 -3.83 9.64
N HIS A 157 8.83 -3.48 9.53
CA HIS A 157 9.30 -2.65 8.43
C HIS A 157 10.62 -3.18 7.88
N TRP A 158 10.95 -2.76 6.66
CA TRP A 158 12.24 -2.91 6.01
C TRP A 158 12.77 -1.52 5.67
N PHE A 159 14.06 -1.33 5.87
CA PHE A 159 14.75 -0.12 5.46
C PHE A 159 15.59 -0.41 4.22
N PHE A 160 15.40 0.38 3.17
CA PHE A 160 16.17 0.28 1.94
C PHE A 160 17.02 1.53 1.75
N SER A 161 18.33 1.35 1.55
CA SER A 161 19.28 2.41 1.19
C SER A 161 19.73 2.27 -0.27
N PHE A 162 20.54 3.20 -0.72
CA PHE A 162 21.16 3.10 -2.05
C PHE A 162 22.01 1.84 -2.23
N GLU A 163 22.57 1.28 -1.16
CA GLU A 163 23.37 0.06 -1.19
C GLU A 163 22.56 -1.18 -1.56
N HIS A 164 21.25 -1.16 -1.30
CA HIS A 164 20.32 -2.22 -1.67
C HIS A 164 19.84 -2.12 -3.12
N ASN A 165 20.13 -1.00 -3.77
CA ASN A 165 19.75 -0.75 -5.16
C ASN A 165 20.87 -1.23 -6.09
N ALA A 166 21.07 -2.54 -6.16
CA ALA A 166 22.02 -3.15 -7.09
C ALA A 166 21.46 -2.98 -8.52
N GLY A 167 22.00 -1.97 -9.23
CA GLY A 167 21.82 -1.79 -10.66
C GLY A 167 22.56 -2.86 -11.47
#